data_cb53cf29b131585cad455c6a39c38e47
#
_entry.id   cb53cf29b131585cad455c6a39c38e47
#
_cell.length_a   1.000
_cell.length_b   1.000
_cell.length_c   1.000
_cell.angle_alpha   90.00
_cell.angle_beta   90.00
_cell.angle_gamma   90.00
#
_symmetry.space_group_name_H-M   'P 1'
#
loop_
_entity.id
_entity.type
_entity.pdbx_description
1 polymer ?
#
loop_
_entity_poly.entity_id
_entity_poly.type
_entity_poly.pdbx_seq_one_letter_code
_entity_poly.pdbx_strand_id
1 'polypeptide(L)'
;VIEAAKAPRPAQVAARERDPLVYDLDRDEDARLEEWRGVLNQIDGLRPVLQAIIALDAWNELAVLQRAPWLGRLLAASILRQAGITTAAHLAAFGLKSIPVDRRRHRDRETRLLAIAHGLIVVAEIGLKEHDRLALARHVMQRKLVGRRTSSKLPEFVELVISRPLVSAGIVTKTLDVTPQAARRILSELGLREI
;
A
#
# COMPACT_ATOMS: atom_id res chain seq x y z
N VAL A 1 -50.41 -37.95 27.01
CA VAL A 1 -49.12 -38.04 26.37
C VAL A 1 -49.18 -37.18 25.13
N ILE A 2 -48.70 -35.94 25.24
CA ILE A 2 -48.67 -35.00 24.10
C ILE A 2 -47.23 -34.94 23.62
N GLU A 3 -46.98 -35.44 22.45
CA GLU A 3 -45.71 -35.44 21.75
C GLU A 3 -45.45 -34.05 21.22
N ALA A 4 -44.43 -33.35 21.75
CA ALA A 4 -44.03 -32.05 21.34
C ALA A 4 -43.31 -32.12 19.96
N ALA A 5 -43.96 -31.63 18.91
CA ALA A 5 -43.39 -31.50 17.60
C ALA A 5 -42.15 -30.60 17.61
N LYS A 6 -41.01 -31.20 17.32
CA LYS A 6 -39.70 -30.55 17.20
C LYS A 6 -39.70 -29.65 15.98
N ALA A 7 -39.70 -28.34 16.18
CA ALA A 7 -39.57 -27.39 15.08
C ALA A 7 -38.26 -27.63 14.26
N PRO A 8 -38.32 -27.56 12.93
CA PRO A 8 -37.15 -27.73 12.12
C PRO A 8 -36.14 -26.59 12.36
N ARG A 9 -34.89 -26.92 12.67
CA ARG A 9 -33.80 -25.97 12.73
C ARG A 9 -33.65 -25.30 11.35
N PRO A 10 -33.48 -23.98 11.28
CA PRO A 10 -33.16 -23.35 10.00
C PRO A 10 -31.88 -23.95 9.46
N ALA A 11 -31.95 -24.46 8.23
CA ALA A 11 -30.82 -24.99 7.50
C ALA A 11 -29.72 -23.93 7.48
N GLN A 12 -28.55 -24.24 8.05
CA GLN A 12 -27.35 -23.49 7.84
C GLN A 12 -27.07 -23.50 6.34
N VAL A 13 -27.31 -22.36 5.68
CA VAL A 13 -26.88 -22.13 4.30
C VAL A 13 -25.37 -22.21 4.34
N ALA A 14 -24.83 -23.37 3.93
CA ALA A 14 -23.42 -23.55 3.72
C ALA A 14 -22.94 -22.38 2.85
N ALA A 15 -21.94 -21.65 3.35
CA ALA A 15 -21.29 -20.59 2.59
C ALA A 15 -20.74 -21.26 1.32
N ARG A 16 -21.48 -21.15 0.21
CA ARG A 16 -21.00 -21.58 -1.09
C ARG A 16 -19.70 -20.83 -1.33
N GLU A 17 -18.61 -21.55 -1.54
CA GLU A 17 -17.39 -21.00 -2.09
C GLU A 17 -17.79 -20.25 -3.37
N ARG A 18 -17.74 -18.92 -3.30
CA ARG A 18 -18.11 -18.10 -4.44
C ARG A 18 -17.00 -18.23 -5.47
N ASP A 19 -17.34 -18.79 -6.62
CA ASP A 19 -16.46 -18.79 -7.78
C ASP A 19 -16.12 -17.32 -8.11
N PRO A 20 -14.85 -16.89 -8.04
CA PRO A 20 -14.46 -15.52 -8.29
C PRO A 20 -14.72 -15.06 -9.74
N LEU A 21 -15.10 -15.98 -10.63
CA LEU A 21 -15.42 -15.71 -12.02
C LEU A 21 -16.92 -15.46 -12.26
N VAL A 22 -17.79 -15.76 -11.29
CA VAL A 22 -19.23 -15.52 -11.41
C VAL A 22 -19.56 -14.13 -10.90
N TYR A 23 -19.90 -13.25 -11.81
CA TYR A 23 -20.43 -11.92 -11.51
C TYR A 23 -21.90 -12.00 -11.13
N ASP A 24 -22.25 -11.57 -9.93
CA ASP A 24 -23.64 -11.48 -9.48
C ASP A 24 -24.24 -10.17 -9.97
N LEU A 25 -25.10 -10.24 -10.99
CA LEU A 25 -25.73 -9.09 -11.62
C LEU A 25 -26.79 -8.42 -10.72
N ASP A 26 -27.38 -9.19 -9.79
CA ASP A 26 -28.42 -8.69 -8.89
C ASP A 26 -27.84 -8.03 -7.63
N ARG A 27 -26.53 -7.88 -7.59
CA ARG A 27 -25.85 -7.33 -6.42
C ARG A 27 -25.89 -5.81 -6.43
N ASP A 28 -26.52 -5.24 -5.42
CA ASP A 28 -26.57 -3.79 -5.22
C ASP A 28 -25.22 -3.29 -4.64
N GLU A 29 -24.32 -2.86 -5.52
CA GLU A 29 -23.03 -2.28 -5.13
C GLU A 29 -23.19 -0.88 -4.52
N ASP A 30 -24.23 -0.13 -4.95
CA ASP A 30 -24.49 1.23 -4.44
C ASP A 30 -24.95 1.18 -2.98
N ALA A 31 -25.88 0.29 -2.62
CA ALA A 31 -26.31 0.11 -1.24
C ALA A 31 -25.13 -0.30 -0.32
N ARG A 32 -24.24 -1.17 -0.81
CA ARG A 32 -23.04 -1.58 -0.06
C ARG A 32 -22.02 -0.46 0.12
N LEU A 33 -21.90 0.39 -0.90
CA LEU A 33 -21.06 1.57 -0.82
C LEU A 33 -21.59 2.55 0.23
N GLU A 34 -22.91 2.76 0.29
CA GLU A 34 -23.52 3.60 1.30
C GLU A 34 -23.37 3.00 2.71
N GLU A 35 -23.52 1.68 2.87
CA GLU A 35 -23.27 1.00 4.14
C GLU A 35 -21.81 1.21 4.60
N TRP A 36 -20.85 1.07 3.67
CA TRP A 36 -19.44 1.33 3.95
C TRP A 36 -19.18 2.80 4.34
N ARG A 37 -19.82 3.76 3.66
CA ARG A 37 -19.76 5.19 4.04
C ARG A 37 -20.32 5.42 5.44
N GLY A 38 -21.40 4.71 5.80
CA GLY A 38 -21.93 4.72 7.15
C GLY A 38 -20.90 4.28 8.19
N VAL A 39 -20.12 3.24 7.89
CA VAL A 39 -18.99 2.81 8.76
C VAL A 39 -17.95 3.92 8.88
N LEU A 40 -17.56 4.59 7.79
CA LEU A 40 -16.60 5.69 7.84
C LEU A 40 -17.05 6.82 8.76
N ASN A 41 -18.33 7.20 8.67
CA ASN A 41 -18.89 8.25 9.54
C ASN A 41 -18.86 7.85 11.04
N GLN A 42 -19.08 6.56 11.35
CA GLN A 42 -19.03 6.08 12.73
C GLN A 42 -17.63 6.07 13.34
N ILE A 43 -16.60 5.94 12.51
CA ILE A 43 -15.20 5.84 12.95
C ILE A 43 -14.42 7.15 12.83
N ASP A 44 -15.05 8.23 12.38
CA ASP A 44 -14.40 9.53 12.12
C ASP A 44 -13.65 10.07 13.35
N GLY A 45 -14.15 9.85 14.55
CA GLY A 45 -13.48 10.26 15.81
C GLY A 45 -12.30 9.39 16.25
N LEU A 46 -11.99 8.29 15.58
CA LEU A 46 -10.90 7.38 15.95
C LEU A 46 -9.55 7.88 15.43
N ARG A 47 -8.47 7.31 15.99
CA ARG A 47 -7.12 7.54 15.42
C ARG A 47 -7.05 7.05 13.99
N PRO A 48 -6.40 7.78 13.08
CA PRO A 48 -6.41 7.48 11.63
C PRO A 48 -5.95 6.06 11.27
N VAL A 49 -5.02 5.48 12.02
CA VAL A 49 -4.59 4.09 11.82
C VAL A 49 -5.73 3.11 12.09
N LEU A 50 -6.52 3.34 13.15
CA LEU A 50 -7.69 2.52 13.44
C LEU A 50 -8.80 2.72 12.42
N GLN A 51 -9.03 3.96 11.97
CA GLN A 51 -9.95 4.24 10.86
C GLN A 51 -9.58 3.44 9.61
N ALA A 52 -8.31 3.46 9.21
CA ALA A 52 -7.83 2.73 8.03
C ALA A 52 -8.01 1.20 8.17
N ILE A 53 -7.75 0.65 9.36
CA ILE A 53 -7.91 -0.79 9.65
C ILE A 53 -9.39 -1.19 9.55
N ILE A 54 -10.27 -0.45 10.22
CA ILE A 54 -11.71 -0.74 10.28
C ILE A 54 -12.36 -0.52 8.92
N ALA A 55 -11.99 0.55 8.20
CA ALA A 55 -12.48 0.84 6.86
C ALA A 55 -12.13 -0.28 5.87
N LEU A 56 -10.91 -0.84 5.97
CA LEU A 56 -10.49 -1.96 5.12
C LEU A 56 -11.21 -3.26 5.48
N ASP A 57 -11.35 -3.55 6.77
CA ASP A 57 -12.10 -4.73 7.23
C ASP A 57 -13.55 -4.68 6.73
N ALA A 58 -14.22 -3.56 6.93
CA ALA A 58 -15.59 -3.35 6.46
C ALA A 58 -15.71 -3.45 4.94
N TRP A 59 -14.76 -2.88 4.17
CA TRP A 59 -14.74 -3.02 2.71
C TRP A 59 -14.72 -4.48 2.27
N ASN A 60 -13.87 -5.29 2.92
CA ASN A 60 -13.73 -6.70 2.60
C ASN A 60 -14.97 -7.52 3.02
N GLU A 61 -15.54 -7.24 4.20
CA GLU A 61 -16.73 -7.95 4.71
C GLU A 61 -17.98 -7.64 3.89
N LEU A 62 -18.21 -6.37 3.61
CA LEU A 62 -19.29 -5.94 2.74
C LEU A 62 -19.05 -6.37 1.28
N ALA A 63 -17.80 -6.68 0.95
CA ALA A 63 -17.37 -6.94 -0.42
C ALA A 63 -17.96 -5.88 -1.38
N VAL A 64 -17.72 -4.61 -1.11
CA VAL A 64 -18.40 -3.44 -1.67
C VAL A 64 -18.46 -3.49 -3.20
N LEU A 65 -17.31 -3.71 -3.85
CA LEU A 65 -17.20 -3.84 -5.30
C LEU A 65 -16.68 -5.22 -5.69
N GLN A 66 -17.39 -5.92 -6.54
CA GLN A 66 -16.97 -7.25 -6.99
C GLN A 66 -15.76 -7.20 -7.90
N ARG A 67 -15.73 -6.23 -8.83
CA ARG A 67 -14.65 -6.09 -9.82
C ARG A 67 -13.41 -5.37 -9.30
N ALA A 68 -13.54 -4.64 -8.20
CA ALA A 68 -12.45 -3.84 -7.63
C ALA A 68 -12.23 -4.07 -6.12
N PRO A 69 -12.10 -5.32 -5.65
CA PRO A 69 -11.85 -5.60 -4.22
C PRO A 69 -10.52 -4.99 -3.73
N TRP A 70 -9.57 -4.76 -4.64
CA TRP A 70 -8.29 -4.13 -4.37
C TRP A 70 -8.40 -2.65 -3.97
N LEU A 71 -9.49 -1.98 -4.36
CA LEU A 71 -9.69 -0.55 -4.10
C LEU A 71 -9.75 -0.24 -2.61
N GLY A 72 -10.29 -1.15 -1.78
CA GLY A 72 -10.32 -0.97 -0.33
C GLY A 72 -8.96 -0.70 0.30
N ARG A 73 -7.91 -1.33 -0.21
CA ARG A 73 -6.53 -1.09 0.26
C ARG A 73 -6.04 0.31 -0.09
N LEU A 74 -6.40 0.83 -1.24
CA LEU A 74 -6.05 2.18 -1.65
C LEU A 74 -6.84 3.23 -0.86
N LEU A 75 -8.11 2.97 -0.59
CA LEU A 75 -8.95 3.85 0.23
C LEU A 75 -8.43 3.90 1.67
N ALA A 76 -8.10 2.76 2.28
CA ALA A 76 -7.49 2.72 3.60
C ALA A 76 -6.13 3.46 3.64
N ALA A 77 -5.30 3.30 2.61
CA ALA A 77 -4.05 4.04 2.48
C ALA A 77 -4.28 5.55 2.29
N SER A 78 -5.37 5.95 1.64
CA SER A 78 -5.75 7.36 1.47
C SER A 78 -6.15 8.01 2.80
N ILE A 79 -6.82 7.28 3.70
CA ILE A 79 -7.11 7.76 5.07
C ILE A 79 -5.80 8.13 5.78
N LEU A 80 -4.79 7.25 5.74
CA LEU A 80 -3.49 7.50 6.37
C LEU A 80 -2.78 8.70 5.75
N ARG A 81 -2.88 8.87 4.43
CA ARG A 81 -2.31 10.01 3.72
C ARG A 81 -3.00 11.32 4.08
N GLN A 82 -4.33 11.36 4.12
CA GLN A 82 -5.10 12.56 4.49
C GLN A 82 -4.78 13.00 5.91
N ALA A 83 -4.54 12.05 6.81
CA ALA A 83 -4.09 12.32 8.17
C ALA A 83 -2.61 12.71 8.30
N GLY A 84 -1.86 12.81 7.20
CA GLY A 84 -0.43 13.16 7.21
C GLY A 84 0.50 12.08 7.77
N ILE A 85 0.01 10.84 7.99
CA ILE A 85 0.82 9.73 8.51
C ILE A 85 1.72 9.18 7.41
N THR A 86 1.25 9.16 6.16
CA THR A 86 2.04 8.73 5.01
C THR A 86 2.02 9.80 3.92
N THR A 87 3.11 9.89 3.15
CA THR A 87 3.23 10.81 2.01
C THR A 87 2.80 10.14 0.70
N ALA A 88 2.87 8.80 0.62
CA ALA A 88 2.52 8.01 -0.56
C ALA A 88 1.42 7.01 -0.23
N ALA A 89 0.30 7.05 -0.98
CA ALA A 89 -0.85 6.17 -0.79
C ALA A 89 -0.53 4.67 -1.01
N HIS A 90 0.56 4.36 -1.73
CA HIS A 90 0.85 2.98 -2.16
C HIS A 90 1.54 2.12 -1.09
N LEU A 91 2.33 2.72 -0.19
CA LEU A 91 3.14 1.96 0.77
C LEU A 91 2.29 1.04 1.65
N ALA A 92 1.21 1.56 2.24
CA ALA A 92 0.32 0.76 3.09
C ALA A 92 -0.31 -0.43 2.34
N ALA A 93 -0.61 -0.27 1.04
CA ALA A 93 -1.20 -1.34 0.23
C ALA A 93 -0.25 -2.54 0.01
N PHE A 94 1.07 -2.33 0.03
CA PHE A 94 2.04 -3.41 -0.14
C PHE A 94 2.10 -4.36 1.05
N GLY A 95 2.14 -3.84 2.28
CA GLY A 95 2.18 -4.69 3.46
C GLY A 95 0.91 -5.49 3.65
N LEU A 96 -0.22 -4.90 3.30
CA LEU A 96 -1.50 -5.60 3.34
C LEU A 96 -1.58 -6.77 2.34
N LYS A 97 -0.76 -6.76 1.27
CA LYS A 97 -0.63 -7.87 0.34
C LYS A 97 0.09 -9.07 0.97
N SER A 98 1.00 -8.85 1.90
CA SER A 98 1.78 -9.91 2.57
C SER A 98 0.99 -10.70 3.61
N ILE A 99 -0.20 -10.20 4.03
CA ILE A 99 -1.04 -10.88 5.00
C ILE A 99 -1.60 -12.17 4.36
N PRO A 100 -1.46 -13.33 5.01
CA PRO A 100 -2.03 -14.59 4.54
C PRO A 100 -3.54 -14.51 4.34
N VAL A 101 -4.05 -15.16 3.28
CA VAL A 101 -5.47 -15.08 2.89
C VAL A 101 -6.39 -15.60 3.98
N ASP A 102 -6.01 -16.68 4.66
CA ASP A 102 -6.72 -17.29 5.78
C ASP A 102 -6.91 -16.30 6.93
N ARG A 103 -5.92 -15.48 7.22
CA ARG A 103 -6.00 -14.43 8.24
C ARG A 103 -6.88 -13.26 7.80
N ARG A 104 -6.76 -12.82 6.55
CA ARG A 104 -7.56 -11.71 6.00
C ARG A 104 -9.04 -12.05 5.86
N ARG A 105 -9.37 -13.31 5.69
CA ARG A 105 -10.75 -13.83 5.52
C ARG A 105 -11.23 -14.64 6.71
N HIS A 106 -10.56 -14.52 7.84
CA HIS A 106 -10.94 -15.26 9.04
C HIS A 106 -12.36 -14.88 9.47
N ARG A 107 -13.12 -15.84 10.04
CA ARG A 107 -14.50 -15.59 10.52
C ARG A 107 -14.55 -14.64 11.69
N ASP A 108 -13.57 -14.77 12.59
CA ASP A 108 -13.43 -13.90 13.73
C ASP A 108 -12.89 -12.53 13.30
N ARG A 109 -13.63 -11.47 13.68
CA ARG A 109 -13.31 -10.08 13.32
C ARG A 109 -12.01 -9.61 13.97
N GLU A 110 -11.78 -9.97 15.23
CA GLU A 110 -10.56 -9.58 15.94
C GLU A 110 -9.33 -10.10 15.23
N THR A 111 -9.33 -11.37 14.82
CA THR A 111 -8.26 -11.97 14.04
C THR A 111 -7.99 -11.21 12.74
N ARG A 112 -9.03 -10.75 12.03
CA ARG A 112 -8.87 -9.97 10.80
C ARG A 112 -8.28 -8.58 11.08
N LEU A 113 -8.81 -7.87 12.09
CA LEU A 113 -8.32 -6.54 12.46
C LEU A 113 -6.86 -6.59 12.89
N LEU A 114 -6.46 -7.57 13.70
CA LEU A 114 -5.08 -7.79 14.11
C LEU A 114 -4.17 -8.12 12.92
N ALA A 115 -4.65 -8.91 11.96
CA ALA A 115 -3.90 -9.23 10.76
C ALA A 115 -3.65 -7.97 9.91
N ILE A 116 -4.65 -7.10 9.75
CA ILE A 116 -4.51 -5.82 9.03
C ILE A 116 -3.53 -4.90 9.77
N ALA A 117 -3.66 -4.78 11.10
CA ALA A 117 -2.74 -4.00 11.92
C ALA A 117 -1.29 -4.47 11.77
N HIS A 118 -1.07 -5.79 11.84
CA HIS A 118 0.24 -6.38 11.61
C HIS A 118 0.79 -6.08 10.21
N GLY A 119 -0.06 -6.12 9.19
CA GLY A 119 0.32 -5.74 7.82
C GLY A 119 0.83 -4.29 7.73
N LEU A 120 0.22 -3.37 8.47
CA LEU A 120 0.68 -1.97 8.53
C LEU A 120 2.03 -1.84 9.26
N ILE A 121 2.24 -2.61 10.33
CA ILE A 121 3.53 -2.66 11.04
C ILE A 121 4.64 -3.15 10.10
N VAL A 122 4.40 -4.24 9.38
CA VAL A 122 5.36 -4.78 8.41
C VAL A 122 5.74 -3.75 7.34
N VAL A 123 4.76 -2.97 6.84
CA VAL A 123 5.05 -1.88 5.90
C VAL A 123 5.93 -0.80 6.52
N ALA A 124 5.64 -0.41 7.75
CA ALA A 124 6.44 0.60 8.44
C ALA A 124 7.89 0.12 8.63
N GLU A 125 8.10 -1.14 9.00
CA GLU A 125 9.43 -1.75 9.11
C GLU A 125 10.17 -1.80 7.77
N ILE A 126 9.48 -2.16 6.69
CA ILE A 126 10.05 -2.14 5.33
C ILE A 126 10.44 -0.70 4.97
N GLY A 127 9.55 0.26 5.22
CA GLY A 127 9.81 1.68 4.96
C GLY A 127 11.03 2.21 5.70
N LEU A 128 11.19 1.86 6.97
CA LEU A 128 12.37 2.23 7.77
C LEU A 128 13.66 1.61 7.20
N LYS A 129 13.65 0.33 6.87
CA LYS A 129 14.80 -0.35 6.26
C LYS A 129 15.22 0.29 4.94
N GLU A 130 14.26 0.62 4.08
CA GLU A 130 14.56 1.28 2.80
C GLU A 130 15.04 2.73 3.01
N HIS A 131 14.49 3.46 3.97
CA HIS A 131 14.98 4.79 4.35
C HIS A 131 16.45 4.72 4.78
N ASP A 132 16.80 3.81 5.69
CA ASP A 132 18.17 3.66 6.17
C ASP A 132 19.14 3.27 5.05
N ARG A 133 18.69 2.38 4.14
CA ARG A 133 19.47 2.00 2.96
C ARG A 133 19.72 3.19 2.03
N LEU A 134 18.70 4.01 1.75
CA LEU A 134 18.83 5.20 0.93
C LEU A 134 19.69 6.27 1.59
N ALA A 135 19.53 6.47 2.91
CA ALA A 135 20.35 7.40 3.69
C ALA A 135 21.84 6.99 3.66
N LEU A 136 22.13 5.70 3.83
CA LEU A 136 23.48 5.18 3.71
C LEU A 136 24.04 5.36 2.29
N ALA A 137 23.27 5.03 1.26
CA ALA A 137 23.67 5.21 -0.13
C ALA A 137 23.98 6.69 -0.44
N ARG A 138 23.12 7.61 0.02
CA ARG A 138 23.35 9.06 -0.09
C ARG A 138 24.65 9.47 0.58
N HIS A 139 24.89 9.02 1.80
CA HIS A 139 26.11 9.34 2.52
C HIS A 139 27.36 8.82 1.80
N VAL A 140 27.36 7.59 1.30
CA VAL A 140 28.45 7.00 0.53
C VAL A 140 28.71 7.80 -0.75
N MET A 141 27.64 8.19 -1.49
CA MET A 141 27.78 9.02 -2.69
C MET A 141 28.32 10.41 -2.36
N GLN A 142 27.82 11.05 -1.31
CA GLN A 142 28.31 12.37 -0.88
C GLN A 142 29.79 12.33 -0.52
N ARG A 143 30.29 11.28 0.13
CA ARG A 143 31.73 11.12 0.41
C ARG A 143 32.58 11.06 -0.84
N LYS A 144 32.09 10.50 -1.94
CA LYS A 144 32.78 10.48 -3.26
C LYS A 144 32.83 11.89 -3.91
N LEU A 145 32.02 12.83 -3.43
CA LEU A 145 32.01 14.21 -3.93
C LEU A 145 33.04 15.09 -3.24
N VAL A 146 33.59 14.68 -2.11
CA VAL A 146 34.61 15.43 -1.36
C VAL A 146 35.84 15.64 -2.24
N GLY A 147 36.30 16.88 -2.38
CA GLY A 147 37.42 17.24 -3.26
C GLY A 147 37.06 17.48 -4.73
N ARG A 148 35.79 17.36 -5.14
CA ARG A 148 35.33 17.70 -6.48
C ARG A 148 35.07 19.20 -6.61
N ARG A 149 35.19 19.74 -7.85
CA ARG A 149 34.93 21.16 -8.14
C ARG A 149 33.49 21.54 -7.81
N THR A 150 33.28 22.71 -7.24
CA THR A 150 31.97 23.26 -6.86
C THR A 150 31.01 23.42 -8.05
N SER A 151 31.54 23.58 -9.28
CA SER A 151 30.76 23.64 -10.54
C SER A 151 30.33 22.27 -11.08
N SER A 152 30.63 21.21 -10.37
CA SER A 152 30.23 19.85 -10.78
C SER A 152 28.72 19.65 -10.59
N LYS A 153 28.05 19.06 -11.59
CA LYS A 153 26.64 18.63 -11.51
C LYS A 153 26.43 17.32 -10.71
N LEU A 154 27.49 16.81 -10.10
CA LEU A 154 27.46 15.57 -9.33
C LEU A 154 26.53 15.60 -8.09
N PRO A 155 26.48 16.68 -7.28
CA PRO A 155 25.55 16.74 -6.16
C PRO A 155 24.08 16.66 -6.63
N GLU A 156 23.71 17.43 -7.66
CA GLU A 156 22.35 17.41 -8.23
C GLU A 156 22.01 16.01 -8.79
N PHE A 157 23.01 15.36 -9.39
CA PHE A 157 22.86 14.00 -9.90
C PHE A 157 22.62 12.96 -8.77
N VAL A 158 23.31 13.06 -7.64
CA VAL A 158 23.07 12.19 -6.49
C VAL A 158 21.64 12.32 -5.98
N GLU A 159 21.13 13.55 -5.84
CA GLU A 159 19.74 13.79 -5.45
C GLU A 159 18.74 13.21 -6.48
N LEU A 160 19.04 13.36 -7.77
CA LEU A 160 18.21 12.80 -8.84
C LEU A 160 18.12 11.26 -8.75
N VAL A 161 19.26 10.58 -8.55
CA VAL A 161 19.32 9.11 -8.47
C VAL A 161 18.60 8.59 -7.21
N ILE A 162 18.74 9.27 -6.09
CA ILE A 162 18.08 8.86 -4.84
C ILE A 162 16.57 9.10 -4.90
N SER A 163 16.13 10.13 -5.62
CA SER A 163 14.71 10.48 -5.75
C SER A 163 13.93 9.59 -6.71
N ARG A 164 14.59 8.75 -7.52
CA ARG A 164 13.94 7.96 -8.57
C ARG A 164 14.46 6.52 -8.60
N PRO A 165 13.56 5.54 -8.76
CA PRO A 165 13.95 4.12 -8.79
C PRO A 165 14.79 3.76 -10.03
N LEU A 166 14.62 4.51 -11.13
CA LEU A 166 15.36 4.31 -12.38
C LEU A 166 15.73 5.68 -12.98
N VAL A 167 16.98 5.83 -13.39
CA VAL A 167 17.48 7.05 -14.01
C VAL A 167 18.20 6.66 -15.29
N SER A 168 17.66 7.08 -16.44
CA SER A 168 18.30 6.91 -17.75
C SER A 168 19.22 8.08 -18.09
N ALA A 169 20.20 7.88 -18.97
CA ALA A 169 21.05 8.95 -19.47
C ALA A 169 20.26 10.12 -20.07
N GLY A 170 19.12 9.83 -20.72
CA GLY A 170 18.22 10.87 -21.25
C GLY A 170 17.54 11.69 -20.15
N ILE A 171 17.17 11.08 -19.02
CA ILE A 171 16.64 11.80 -17.85
C ILE A 171 17.71 12.71 -17.24
N VAL A 172 18.96 12.21 -17.12
CA VAL A 172 20.09 12.99 -16.60
C VAL A 172 20.35 14.21 -17.47
N THR A 173 20.42 14.01 -18.79
CA THR A 173 20.63 15.07 -19.79
C THR A 173 19.59 16.16 -19.63
N LYS A 174 18.30 15.78 -19.58
CA LYS A 174 17.18 16.74 -19.51
C LYS A 174 17.09 17.45 -18.17
N THR A 175 17.34 16.72 -17.06
CA THR A 175 17.13 17.28 -15.70
C THR A 175 18.29 18.15 -15.26
N LEU A 176 19.54 17.77 -15.62
CA LEU A 176 20.75 18.48 -15.22
C LEU A 176 21.26 19.47 -16.27
N ASP A 177 20.59 19.53 -17.42
CA ASP A 177 21.01 20.37 -18.56
C ASP A 177 22.46 20.11 -18.95
N VAL A 178 22.79 18.84 -19.21
CA VAL A 178 24.13 18.39 -19.60
C VAL A 178 24.10 17.63 -20.92
N THR A 179 25.23 17.57 -21.62
CA THR A 179 25.32 16.79 -22.85
C THR A 179 25.21 15.28 -22.58
N PRO A 180 24.75 14.44 -23.55
CA PRO A 180 24.69 12.99 -23.38
C PRO A 180 26.03 12.35 -23.00
N GLN A 181 27.13 12.90 -23.49
CA GLN A 181 28.48 12.43 -23.14
C GLN A 181 28.82 12.77 -21.69
N ALA A 182 28.49 13.97 -21.21
CA ALA A 182 28.68 14.35 -19.83
C ALA A 182 27.80 13.51 -18.88
N ALA A 183 26.55 13.22 -19.26
CA ALA A 183 25.67 12.34 -18.51
C ALA A 183 26.27 10.94 -18.32
N ARG A 184 26.76 10.31 -19.38
CA ARG A 184 27.42 9.00 -19.32
C ARG A 184 28.68 9.02 -18.45
N ARG A 185 29.48 10.08 -18.54
CA ARG A 185 30.67 10.24 -17.70
C ARG A 185 30.30 10.34 -16.22
N ILE A 186 29.25 11.11 -15.87
CA ILE A 186 28.77 11.24 -14.51
C ILE A 186 28.30 9.87 -13.95
N LEU A 187 27.56 9.09 -14.76
CA LEU A 187 27.11 7.75 -14.39
C LEU A 187 28.29 6.82 -14.07
N SER A 188 29.31 6.81 -14.95
CA SER A 188 30.49 5.96 -14.76
C SER A 188 31.34 6.39 -13.55
N GLU A 189 31.49 7.68 -13.29
CA GLU A 189 32.26 8.22 -12.15
C GLU A 189 31.71 7.79 -10.78
N LEU A 190 30.41 7.60 -10.67
CA LEU A 190 29.77 7.11 -9.45
C LEU A 190 29.68 5.59 -9.36
N GLY A 191 30.08 4.87 -10.41
CA GLY A 191 30.06 3.41 -10.47
C GLY A 191 28.64 2.84 -10.54
N LEU A 192 27.71 3.60 -11.12
CA LEU A 192 26.35 3.13 -11.40
C LEU A 192 26.36 2.24 -12.63
N ARG A 193 25.65 1.11 -12.57
CA ARG A 193 25.53 0.18 -13.71
C ARG A 193 24.31 0.56 -14.54
N GLU A 194 24.46 0.53 -15.86
CA GLU A 194 23.32 0.48 -16.78
C GLU A 194 22.66 -0.90 -16.65
N ILE A 195 21.32 -0.90 -16.57
CA ILE A 195 20.50 -2.11 -16.57
C ILE A 195 19.96 -2.29 -17.99
#